data_6f61beee724306d4b979fd7aed7f46e7
#
_entry.id   6f61beee724306d4b979fd7aed7f46e7
#
_cell.length_a   1.000
_cell.length_b   1.000
_cell.length_c   1.000
_cell.angle_alpha   90.00
_cell.angle_beta   90.00
_cell.angle_gamma   90.00
#
_symmetry.space_group_name_H-M   'P 1'
#
loop_
_entity.id
_entity.type
_entity.pdbx_description
1 polymer ?
#
loop_
_entity_poly.entity_id
_entity_poly.type
_entity_poly.pdbx_seq_one_letter_code
_entity_poly.pdbx_strand_id
1 'polypeptide(L)'
;MNYKRMVPNSISGLSQMLGLISIYLSMEKDFFLAAIFIILAILADSCDGRAARALGVSGPFGVEMDSLCDVCSFGMAPSVLIYTYSLHQLGVAGMIISGLFAFGAAMRLARFNVNVSAIHGYFQGMPAPAGACVIVTFVLGGMQISPVLTALLTVAVACLMYSDVKYPDFKGHGNPLFRVPVILAFILGALVLYSDVKAWPFVIMFTYTLCGVLNAVYVKVTGKQAVFK
;
A
#
# COMPACT_ATOMS: atom_id res chain seq x y z
N MET A 1 34.46 -0.68 -5.13
CA MET A 1 33.04 -0.51 -4.78
C MET A 1 32.51 0.68 -5.54
N ASN A 2 31.45 0.57 -6.33
CA ASN A 2 30.95 1.71 -7.14
C ASN A 2 30.09 2.60 -6.26
N TYR A 3 30.64 3.73 -5.79
CA TYR A 3 29.97 4.68 -4.89
C TYR A 3 28.59 5.14 -5.41
N LYS A 4 28.40 5.21 -6.73
CA LYS A 4 27.12 5.59 -7.33
C LYS A 4 26.00 4.60 -6.98
N ARG A 5 26.30 3.31 -6.77
CA ARG A 5 25.30 2.30 -6.35
C ARG A 5 24.92 2.42 -4.87
N MET A 6 25.78 3.02 -4.06
CA MET A 6 25.47 3.22 -2.63
C MET A 6 24.36 4.23 -2.42
N VAL A 7 24.22 5.23 -3.30
CA VAL A 7 23.23 6.30 -3.15
C VAL A 7 21.78 5.75 -3.13
N PRO A 8 21.30 5.04 -4.16
CA PRO A 8 19.92 4.48 -4.11
C PRO A 8 19.77 3.47 -2.97
N ASN A 9 20.74 2.58 -2.74
CA ASN A 9 20.64 1.61 -1.65
C ASN A 9 20.56 2.24 -0.26
N SER A 10 21.25 3.41 -0.07
CA SER A 10 21.14 4.16 1.19
C SER A 10 19.77 4.80 1.36
N ILE A 11 19.12 5.20 0.26
CA ILE A 11 17.75 5.76 0.30
C ILE A 11 16.74 4.64 0.65
N SER A 12 16.86 3.45 0.05
CA SER A 12 16.04 2.27 0.43
C SER A 12 16.27 1.91 1.90
N GLY A 13 17.54 1.92 2.36
CA GLY A 13 17.88 1.71 3.77
C GLY A 13 17.28 2.79 4.69
N LEU A 14 17.22 4.04 4.25
CA LEU A 14 16.54 5.11 4.99
C LEU A 14 15.03 4.85 5.10
N SER A 15 14.38 4.42 4.01
CA SER A 15 12.97 4.00 4.05
C SER A 15 12.74 2.92 5.12
N GLN A 16 13.58 1.89 5.15
CA GLN A 16 13.52 0.82 6.14
C GLN A 16 13.71 1.34 7.58
N MET A 17 14.65 2.24 7.81
CA MET A 17 14.87 2.84 9.14
C MET A 17 13.65 3.65 9.59
N LEU A 18 13.03 4.41 8.69
CA LEU A 18 11.81 5.15 8.98
C LEU A 18 10.64 4.19 9.33
N GLY A 19 10.52 3.07 8.61
CA GLY A 19 9.58 2.01 8.94
C GLY A 19 9.81 1.41 10.34
N LEU A 20 11.07 1.16 10.70
CA LEU A 20 11.44 0.64 12.03
C LEU A 20 11.12 1.66 13.15
N ILE A 21 11.40 2.95 12.93
CA ILE A 21 11.02 4.01 13.87
C ILE A 21 9.50 4.03 14.06
N SER A 22 8.72 3.89 12.98
CA SER A 22 7.27 3.79 13.08
C SER A 22 6.81 2.60 13.96
N ILE A 23 7.50 1.46 13.88
CA ILE A 23 7.21 0.30 14.75
C ILE A 23 7.41 0.67 16.22
N TYR A 24 8.53 1.30 16.57
CA TYR A 24 8.80 1.73 17.95
C TYR A 24 7.76 2.72 18.45
N LEU A 25 7.43 3.74 17.65
CA LEU A 25 6.40 4.72 17.99
C LEU A 25 5.00 4.08 18.15
N SER A 26 4.68 3.08 17.33
CA SER A 26 3.44 2.31 17.45
C SER A 26 3.36 1.54 18.77
N MET A 27 4.48 0.99 19.25
CA MET A 27 4.56 0.30 20.54
C MET A 27 4.40 1.27 21.71
N GLU A 28 4.89 2.50 21.56
CA GLU A 28 4.71 3.60 22.53
C GLU A 28 3.33 4.28 22.42
N LYS A 29 2.48 3.84 21.48
CA LYS A 29 1.14 4.37 21.21
C LYS A 29 1.13 5.81 20.67
N ASP A 30 2.23 6.31 20.15
CA ASP A 30 2.26 7.56 19.40
C ASP A 30 1.87 7.28 17.93
N PHE A 31 0.60 7.02 17.73
CA PHE A 31 0.04 6.60 16.44
C PHE A 31 0.16 7.67 15.37
N PHE A 32 0.11 8.94 15.75
CA PHE A 32 0.24 10.04 14.81
C PHE A 32 1.65 10.09 14.20
N LEU A 33 2.68 10.12 15.05
CA LEU A 33 4.06 10.10 14.56
C LEU A 33 4.39 8.79 13.85
N ALA A 34 3.94 7.65 14.35
CA ALA A 34 4.12 6.36 13.68
C ALA A 34 3.59 6.38 12.24
N ALA A 35 2.39 6.92 12.03
CA ALA A 35 1.79 7.07 10.72
C ALA A 35 2.59 8.02 9.81
N ILE A 36 3.07 9.16 10.35
CA ILE A 36 3.91 10.12 9.62
C ILE A 36 5.23 9.46 9.16
N PHE A 37 5.87 8.65 10.01
CA PHE A 37 7.11 7.97 9.65
C PHE A 37 6.92 6.96 8.52
N ILE A 38 5.77 6.27 8.42
CA ILE A 38 5.46 5.42 7.25
C ILE A 38 5.29 6.28 5.99
N ILE A 39 4.62 7.43 6.07
CA ILE A 39 4.51 8.34 4.92
C ILE A 39 5.89 8.81 4.46
N LEU A 40 6.78 9.18 5.39
CA LEU A 40 8.15 9.56 5.06
C LEU A 40 8.92 8.39 4.42
N ALA A 41 8.69 7.15 4.88
CA ALA A 41 9.26 5.95 4.26
C ALA A 41 8.79 5.79 2.81
N ILE A 42 7.49 6.00 2.50
CA ILE A 42 6.95 5.96 1.13
C ILE A 42 7.58 7.04 0.25
N LEU A 43 7.81 8.24 0.78
CA LEU A 43 8.47 9.31 0.05
C LEU A 43 9.94 8.97 -0.24
N ALA A 44 10.67 8.43 0.73
CA ALA A 44 12.06 8.01 0.56
C ALA A 44 12.15 6.90 -0.51
N ASP A 45 11.33 5.87 -0.43
CA ASP A 45 11.20 4.78 -1.40
C ASP A 45 10.96 5.31 -2.82
N SER A 46 10.04 6.26 -2.98
CA SER A 46 9.78 6.87 -4.29
C SER A 46 10.99 7.58 -4.90
N CYS A 47 12.00 7.91 -4.09
CA CYS A 47 13.21 8.59 -4.54
C CYS A 47 14.33 7.63 -4.97
N ASP A 48 14.45 6.44 -4.41
CA ASP A 48 15.58 5.53 -4.67
C ASP A 48 15.58 4.98 -6.10
N GLY A 49 14.43 4.51 -6.60
CA GLY A 49 14.29 4.07 -7.97
C GLY A 49 14.53 5.20 -9.01
N ARG A 50 14.18 6.45 -8.67
CA ARG A 50 14.50 7.63 -9.49
C ARG A 50 16.00 7.91 -9.47
N ALA A 51 16.62 7.84 -8.30
CA ALA A 51 18.06 8.02 -8.12
C ALA A 51 18.85 6.94 -8.88
N ALA A 52 18.44 5.66 -8.79
CA ALA A 52 19.09 4.56 -9.51
C ALA A 52 19.07 4.76 -11.03
N ARG A 53 17.90 5.19 -11.58
CA ARG A 53 17.78 5.50 -13.02
C ARG A 53 18.58 6.72 -13.42
N ALA A 54 18.53 7.80 -12.66
CA ALA A 54 19.29 9.03 -12.95
C ALA A 54 20.81 8.82 -12.93
N LEU A 55 21.30 7.93 -12.05
CA LEU A 55 22.73 7.60 -11.93
C LEU A 55 23.17 6.47 -12.89
N GLY A 56 22.23 5.82 -13.61
CA GLY A 56 22.53 4.71 -14.52
C GLY A 56 23.08 3.47 -13.80
N VAL A 57 22.63 3.21 -12.55
CA VAL A 57 23.17 2.13 -11.69
C VAL A 57 22.11 1.07 -11.31
N SER A 58 20.98 1.05 -11.99
CA SER A 58 19.96 0.03 -11.78
C SER A 58 20.55 -1.37 -11.95
N GLY A 59 20.18 -2.31 -11.07
CA GLY A 59 20.67 -3.68 -11.13
C GLY A 59 19.93 -4.61 -10.16
N PRO A 60 20.08 -5.96 -10.33
CA PRO A 60 19.31 -6.94 -9.56
C PRO A 60 19.43 -6.77 -8.03
N PHE A 61 20.65 -6.53 -7.54
CA PHE A 61 20.86 -6.32 -6.10
C PHE A 61 20.04 -5.15 -5.55
N GLY A 62 19.96 -4.02 -6.28
CA GLY A 62 19.15 -2.87 -5.86
C GLY A 62 17.66 -3.20 -5.77
N VAL A 63 17.13 -3.97 -6.73
CA VAL A 63 15.72 -4.41 -6.76
C VAL A 63 15.38 -5.32 -5.57
N GLU A 64 16.27 -6.26 -5.26
CA GLU A 64 16.06 -7.16 -4.11
C GLU A 64 16.19 -6.42 -2.77
N MET A 65 17.18 -5.52 -2.65
CA MET A 65 17.37 -4.69 -1.46
C MET A 65 16.17 -3.79 -1.20
N ASP A 66 15.66 -3.14 -2.25
CA ASP A 66 14.45 -2.32 -2.25
C ASP A 66 13.25 -3.12 -1.72
N SER A 67 12.98 -4.30 -2.29
CA SER A 67 11.88 -5.16 -1.86
C SER A 67 11.99 -5.63 -0.41
N LEU A 68 13.20 -5.89 0.09
CA LEU A 68 13.42 -6.26 1.50
C LEU A 68 13.14 -5.06 2.43
N CYS A 69 13.53 -3.86 2.02
CA CYS A 69 13.22 -2.63 2.75
C CYS A 69 11.71 -2.35 2.76
N ASP A 70 11.04 -2.56 1.63
CA ASP A 70 9.60 -2.40 1.47
C ASP A 70 8.78 -3.32 2.36
N VAL A 71 9.19 -4.58 2.53
CA VAL A 71 8.51 -5.50 3.46
C VAL A 71 8.51 -4.94 4.87
N CYS A 72 9.62 -4.32 5.30
CA CYS A 72 9.69 -3.69 6.61
C CYS A 72 8.79 -2.46 6.69
N SER A 73 8.93 -1.54 5.72
CA SER A 73 8.30 -0.22 5.74
C SER A 73 6.80 -0.25 5.42
N PHE A 74 6.38 -1.12 4.49
CA PHE A 74 5.01 -1.16 3.96
C PHE A 74 4.26 -2.45 4.30
N GLY A 75 4.96 -3.45 4.84
CA GLY A 75 4.36 -4.66 5.38
C GLY A 75 4.33 -4.64 6.91
N MET A 76 5.50 -4.69 7.56
CA MET A 76 5.60 -4.85 9.02
C MET A 76 5.17 -3.60 9.78
N ALA A 77 5.62 -2.39 9.39
CA ALA A 77 5.30 -1.18 10.12
C ALA A 77 3.78 -0.87 10.15
N PRO A 78 3.03 -0.90 9.02
CA PRO A 78 1.58 -0.74 9.07
C PRO A 78 0.86 -1.88 9.81
N SER A 79 1.40 -3.12 9.77
CA SER A 79 0.88 -4.27 10.48
C SER A 79 0.92 -4.04 12.00
N VAL A 80 2.06 -3.58 12.53
CA VAL A 80 2.22 -3.26 13.96
C VAL A 80 1.38 -2.05 14.33
N LEU A 81 1.33 -1.02 13.48
CA LEU A 81 0.51 0.17 13.70
C LEU A 81 -0.97 -0.18 13.87
N ILE A 82 -1.56 -0.94 12.95
CA ILE A 82 -2.99 -1.28 13.03
C ILE A 82 -3.28 -2.27 14.17
N TYR A 83 -2.32 -3.15 14.48
CA TYR A 83 -2.42 -4.04 15.62
C TYR A 83 -2.50 -3.25 16.93
N THR A 84 -1.54 -2.38 17.18
CA THR A 84 -1.48 -1.58 18.41
C THR A 84 -2.60 -0.55 18.49
N TYR A 85 -3.07 -0.02 17.35
CA TYR A 85 -4.16 0.93 17.30
C TYR A 85 -5.53 0.31 17.64
N SER A 86 -5.84 -0.86 17.08
CA SER A 86 -7.20 -1.43 17.18
C SER A 86 -7.23 -2.95 17.39
N LEU A 87 -6.45 -3.74 16.61
CA LEU A 87 -6.60 -5.20 16.54
C LEU A 87 -6.16 -5.93 17.81
N HIS A 88 -5.36 -5.31 18.69
CA HIS A 88 -4.95 -5.90 19.98
C HIS A 88 -6.15 -6.31 20.84
N GLN A 89 -7.29 -5.64 20.67
CA GLN A 89 -8.55 -5.96 21.36
C GLN A 89 -9.12 -7.34 20.98
N LEU A 90 -8.70 -7.91 19.84
CA LEU A 90 -9.09 -9.26 19.39
C LEU A 90 -8.12 -10.36 19.87
N GLY A 91 -7.14 -10.02 20.71
CA GLY A 91 -6.16 -10.97 21.24
C GLY A 91 -5.37 -11.66 20.12
N VAL A 92 -5.27 -13.00 20.17
CA VAL A 92 -4.50 -13.81 19.21
C VAL A 92 -5.03 -13.65 17.77
N ALA A 93 -6.34 -13.52 17.57
CA ALA A 93 -6.90 -13.31 16.24
C ALA A 93 -6.39 -11.99 15.63
N GLY A 94 -6.28 -10.92 16.41
CA GLY A 94 -5.72 -9.65 15.96
C GLY A 94 -4.24 -9.76 15.55
N MET A 95 -3.44 -10.55 16.29
CA MET A 95 -2.04 -10.83 15.92
C MET A 95 -1.95 -11.56 14.57
N ILE A 96 -2.76 -12.58 14.38
CA ILE A 96 -2.79 -13.33 13.11
C ILE A 96 -3.19 -12.43 11.96
N ILE A 97 -4.23 -11.61 12.12
CA ILE A 97 -4.74 -10.72 11.08
C ILE A 97 -3.69 -9.66 10.70
N SER A 98 -3.03 -9.06 11.68
CA SER A 98 -1.95 -8.11 11.41
C SER A 98 -0.77 -8.78 10.70
N GLY A 99 -0.41 -10.00 11.09
CA GLY A 99 0.61 -10.81 10.42
C GLY A 99 0.25 -11.15 8.97
N LEU A 100 -1.03 -11.44 8.70
CA LEU A 100 -1.52 -11.67 7.33
C LEU A 100 -1.36 -10.44 6.43
N PHE A 101 -1.49 -9.22 6.98
CA PHE A 101 -1.23 -8.00 6.22
C PHE A 101 0.24 -7.93 5.79
N ALA A 102 1.18 -8.12 6.71
CA ALA A 102 2.61 -8.12 6.40
C ALA A 102 2.98 -9.24 5.39
N PHE A 103 2.39 -10.42 5.56
CA PHE A 103 2.57 -11.53 4.63
C PHE A 103 2.02 -11.22 3.23
N GLY A 104 0.84 -10.59 3.13
CA GLY A 104 0.25 -10.14 1.87
C GLY A 104 1.15 -9.16 1.12
N ALA A 105 1.76 -8.21 1.84
CA ALA A 105 2.73 -7.27 1.28
C ALA A 105 3.99 -8.00 0.74
N ALA A 106 4.55 -8.95 1.50
CA ALA A 106 5.70 -9.74 1.09
C ALA A 106 5.40 -10.59 -0.15
N MET A 107 4.26 -11.29 -0.17
CA MET A 107 3.81 -12.08 -1.32
C MET A 107 3.63 -11.22 -2.58
N ARG A 108 3.08 -10.02 -2.43
CA ARG A 108 2.91 -9.08 -3.53
C ARG A 108 4.27 -8.64 -4.10
N LEU A 109 5.24 -8.29 -3.25
CA LEU A 109 6.58 -7.86 -3.67
C LEU A 109 7.32 -9.00 -4.38
N ALA A 110 7.27 -10.22 -3.83
CA ALA A 110 7.84 -11.40 -4.47
C ALA A 110 7.24 -11.65 -5.87
N ARG A 111 5.89 -11.57 -5.99
CA ARG A 111 5.21 -11.71 -7.29
C ARG A 111 5.61 -10.61 -8.27
N PHE A 112 5.76 -9.38 -7.80
CA PHE A 112 6.18 -8.26 -8.63
C PHE A 112 7.57 -8.48 -9.21
N ASN A 113 8.55 -8.88 -8.38
CA ASN A 113 9.92 -9.13 -8.82
C ASN A 113 10.02 -10.23 -9.89
N VAL A 114 9.22 -11.30 -9.74
CA VAL A 114 9.19 -12.39 -10.72
C VAL A 114 8.55 -11.96 -12.04
N ASN A 115 7.55 -11.06 -12.02
CA ASN A 115 6.72 -10.70 -13.18
C ASN A 115 7.05 -9.33 -13.79
N VAL A 116 8.08 -8.64 -13.35
CA VAL A 116 8.45 -7.28 -13.79
C VAL A 116 8.52 -7.11 -15.30
N SER A 117 8.98 -8.14 -16.04
CA SER A 117 9.10 -8.10 -17.50
C SER A 117 7.82 -8.44 -18.25
N ALA A 118 6.79 -8.98 -17.58
CA ALA A 118 5.61 -9.54 -18.26
C ALA A 118 4.40 -8.58 -18.26
N ILE A 119 4.35 -7.59 -17.37
CA ILE A 119 3.17 -6.75 -17.16
C ILE A 119 3.51 -5.28 -17.42
N HIS A 120 2.84 -4.66 -18.40
CA HIS A 120 3.01 -3.26 -18.74
C HIS A 120 1.67 -2.53 -18.67
N GLY A 121 1.66 -1.30 -18.12
CA GLY A 121 0.51 -0.39 -18.16
C GLY A 121 -0.50 -0.53 -17.02
N TYR A 122 -0.33 -1.45 -16.08
CA TYR A 122 -1.14 -1.55 -14.86
C TYR A 122 -0.41 -2.31 -13.76
N PHE A 123 -0.84 -2.11 -12.51
CA PHE A 123 -0.41 -2.95 -11.39
C PHE A 123 -1.35 -4.13 -11.22
N GLN A 124 -0.80 -5.35 -11.14
CA GLN A 124 -1.54 -6.54 -10.76
C GLN A 124 -1.58 -6.63 -9.23
N GLY A 125 -2.77 -6.50 -8.67
CA GLY A 125 -2.99 -6.31 -7.23
C GLY A 125 -2.66 -4.89 -6.76
N MET A 126 -3.08 -4.57 -5.53
CA MET A 126 -2.80 -3.27 -4.92
C MET A 126 -1.29 -3.13 -4.63
N PRO A 127 -0.64 -2.01 -5.00
CA PRO A 127 0.74 -1.75 -4.60
C PRO A 127 0.93 -1.77 -3.08
N ALA A 128 2.04 -2.33 -2.56
CA ALA A 128 2.29 -2.41 -1.13
C ALA A 128 2.30 -1.01 -0.46
N PRO A 129 2.92 0.03 -1.04
CA PRO A 129 2.79 1.39 -0.51
C PRO A 129 1.34 1.88 -0.44
N ALA A 130 0.49 1.53 -1.42
CA ALA A 130 -0.92 1.92 -1.39
C ALA A 130 -1.70 1.18 -0.29
N GLY A 131 -1.43 -0.11 -0.08
CA GLY A 131 -1.98 -0.87 1.04
C GLY A 131 -1.57 -0.29 2.39
N ALA A 132 -0.29 0.07 2.54
CA ALA A 132 0.21 0.78 3.72
C ALA A 132 -0.51 2.12 3.92
N CYS A 133 -0.70 2.91 2.86
CA CYS A 133 -1.43 4.18 2.92
C CYS A 133 -2.88 4.02 3.40
N VAL A 134 -3.59 2.94 3.04
CA VAL A 134 -4.96 2.71 3.55
C VAL A 134 -4.93 2.61 5.08
N ILE A 135 -4.01 1.82 5.64
CA ILE A 135 -3.86 1.65 7.09
C ILE A 135 -3.44 2.97 7.76
N VAL A 136 -2.42 3.61 7.22
CA VAL A 136 -1.86 4.87 7.75
C VAL A 136 -2.91 5.98 7.77
N THR A 137 -3.63 6.16 6.68
CA THR A 137 -4.66 7.22 6.58
C THR A 137 -5.89 6.92 7.42
N PHE A 138 -6.21 5.64 7.65
CA PHE A 138 -7.23 5.22 8.61
C PHE A 138 -6.87 5.67 10.03
N VAL A 139 -5.63 5.45 10.43
CA VAL A 139 -5.13 5.86 11.76
C VAL A 139 -5.03 7.38 11.87
N LEU A 140 -4.49 8.07 10.86
CA LEU A 140 -4.39 9.55 10.84
C LEU A 140 -5.74 10.24 10.89
N GLY A 141 -6.77 9.64 10.26
CA GLY A 141 -8.14 10.14 10.35
C GLY A 141 -8.76 9.96 11.74
N GLY A 142 -8.06 9.32 12.68
CA GLY A 142 -8.56 9.04 14.02
C GLY A 142 -9.80 8.16 14.02
N MET A 143 -9.99 7.35 12.97
CA MET A 143 -11.20 6.55 12.78
C MET A 143 -11.29 5.46 13.84
N GLN A 144 -12.33 5.53 14.67
CA GLN A 144 -12.62 4.53 15.70
C GLN A 144 -13.87 3.73 15.28
N ILE A 145 -13.64 2.63 14.59
CA ILE A 145 -14.67 1.64 14.28
C ILE A 145 -14.44 0.39 15.14
N SER A 146 -15.40 -0.53 15.14
CA SER A 146 -15.25 -1.76 15.92
C SER A 146 -14.00 -2.54 15.47
N PRO A 147 -13.28 -3.22 16.39
CA PRO A 147 -12.09 -4.02 16.05
C PRO A 147 -12.36 -5.08 14.98
N VAL A 148 -13.59 -5.59 14.91
CA VAL A 148 -14.00 -6.57 13.90
C VAL A 148 -14.04 -5.92 12.51
N LEU A 149 -14.56 -4.70 12.37
CA LEU A 149 -14.57 -3.98 11.09
C LEU A 149 -13.14 -3.59 10.68
N THR A 150 -12.29 -3.19 11.63
CA THR A 150 -10.87 -2.94 11.38
C THR A 150 -10.18 -4.22 10.89
N ALA A 151 -10.49 -5.36 11.48
CA ALA A 151 -9.97 -6.66 11.05
C ALA A 151 -10.40 -7.00 9.61
N LEU A 152 -11.68 -6.81 9.29
CA LEU A 152 -12.19 -7.02 7.93
C LEU A 152 -11.51 -6.10 6.90
N LEU A 153 -11.32 -4.81 7.23
CA LEU A 153 -10.58 -3.87 6.40
C LEU A 153 -9.13 -4.36 6.17
N THR A 154 -8.45 -4.75 7.24
CA THR A 154 -7.05 -5.20 7.17
C THR A 154 -6.90 -6.45 6.30
N VAL A 155 -7.77 -7.45 6.49
CA VAL A 155 -7.79 -8.67 5.67
C VAL A 155 -8.13 -8.35 4.21
N ALA A 156 -9.11 -7.49 3.97
CA ALA A 156 -9.49 -7.09 2.61
C ALA A 156 -8.31 -6.44 1.87
N VAL A 157 -7.59 -5.52 2.52
CA VAL A 157 -6.39 -4.88 1.93
C VAL A 157 -5.28 -5.91 1.68
N ALA A 158 -5.02 -6.82 2.63
CA ALA A 158 -4.04 -7.90 2.45
C ALA A 158 -4.39 -8.79 1.23
N CYS A 159 -5.64 -9.19 1.10
CA CYS A 159 -6.12 -9.97 -0.06
C CYS A 159 -5.99 -9.16 -1.37
N LEU A 160 -6.31 -7.87 -1.35
CA LEU A 160 -6.21 -7.01 -2.53
C LEU A 160 -4.76 -6.84 -3.00
N MET A 161 -3.78 -6.81 -2.11
CA MET A 161 -2.36 -6.75 -2.49
C MET A 161 -1.94 -7.96 -3.33
N TYR A 162 -2.46 -9.16 -3.03
CA TYR A 162 -2.12 -10.39 -3.77
C TYR A 162 -3.16 -10.76 -4.84
N SER A 163 -4.22 -9.98 -5.02
CA SER A 163 -5.26 -10.23 -6.02
C SER A 163 -4.79 -9.97 -7.46
N ASP A 164 -5.63 -10.37 -8.44
CA ASP A 164 -5.44 -10.06 -9.85
C ASP A 164 -6.20 -8.78 -10.28
N VAL A 165 -6.67 -8.00 -9.32
CA VAL A 165 -7.32 -6.72 -9.57
C VAL A 165 -6.33 -5.76 -10.24
N LYS A 166 -6.75 -5.13 -11.32
CA LYS A 166 -5.91 -4.20 -12.08
C LYS A 166 -6.05 -2.79 -11.53
N TYR A 167 -4.94 -2.22 -11.08
CA TYR A 167 -4.85 -0.84 -10.63
C TYR A 167 -4.08 0.02 -11.63
N PRO A 168 -4.43 1.32 -11.79
CA PRO A 168 -3.71 2.21 -12.70
C PRO A 168 -2.27 2.45 -12.20
N ASP A 169 -1.32 2.48 -13.15
CA ASP A 169 0.09 2.76 -12.83
C ASP A 169 0.44 4.25 -12.88
N PHE A 170 -0.50 5.09 -13.34
CA PHE A 170 -0.33 6.55 -13.55
C PHE A 170 0.86 6.95 -14.41
N LYS A 171 1.48 6.01 -15.14
CA LYS A 171 2.63 6.26 -16.02
C LYS A 171 2.25 6.51 -17.48
N GLY A 172 0.96 6.60 -17.80
CA GLY A 172 0.46 7.01 -19.11
C GLY A 172 0.36 5.89 -20.15
N HIS A 173 0.59 4.63 -19.81
CA HIS A 173 0.54 3.50 -20.74
C HIS A 173 -0.85 2.82 -20.86
N GLY A 174 -1.90 3.49 -20.44
CA GLY A 174 -3.28 3.00 -20.48
C GLY A 174 -3.96 3.10 -19.12
N ASN A 175 -5.29 3.18 -19.14
CA ASN A 175 -6.08 3.20 -17.91
C ASN A 175 -6.99 1.98 -17.87
N PRO A 176 -6.79 1.04 -16.93
CA PRO A 176 -7.62 -0.15 -16.81
C PRO A 176 -9.04 0.15 -16.30
N LEU A 177 -9.29 1.38 -15.86
CA LEU A 177 -10.53 1.74 -15.16
C LEU A 177 -11.60 2.25 -16.12
N PHE A 178 -12.80 1.71 -16.00
CA PHE A 178 -14.00 2.22 -16.68
C PHE A 178 -14.60 3.39 -15.88
N ARG A 179 -15.30 4.31 -16.59
CA ARG A 179 -15.89 5.52 -15.99
C ARG A 179 -16.92 5.21 -14.90
N VAL A 180 -17.78 4.19 -15.11
CA VAL A 180 -18.86 3.86 -14.17
C VAL A 180 -18.32 3.42 -12.79
N PRO A 181 -17.39 2.45 -12.68
CA PRO A 181 -16.76 2.10 -11.42
C PRO A 181 -16.10 3.29 -10.72
N VAL A 182 -15.43 4.16 -11.46
CA VAL A 182 -14.77 5.34 -10.89
C VAL A 182 -15.80 6.29 -10.27
N ILE A 183 -16.88 6.61 -11.01
CA ILE A 183 -17.94 7.49 -10.47
C ILE A 183 -18.55 6.89 -9.20
N LEU A 184 -18.85 5.59 -9.19
CA LEU A 184 -19.38 4.91 -7.99
C LEU A 184 -18.41 4.97 -6.82
N ALA A 185 -17.11 4.77 -7.04
CA ALA A 185 -16.10 4.88 -5.99
C ALA A 185 -16.04 6.29 -5.40
N PHE A 186 -16.13 7.33 -6.23
CA PHE A 186 -16.16 8.71 -5.78
C PHE A 186 -17.43 9.04 -4.98
N ILE A 187 -18.60 8.53 -5.39
CA ILE A 187 -19.85 8.71 -4.64
C ILE A 187 -19.73 8.05 -3.26
N LEU A 188 -19.23 6.81 -3.18
CA LEU A 188 -19.05 6.11 -1.91
C LEU A 188 -18.01 6.83 -1.02
N GLY A 189 -16.92 7.32 -1.60
CA GLY A 189 -15.95 8.15 -0.87
C GLY A 189 -16.56 9.43 -0.32
N ALA A 190 -17.36 10.13 -1.12
CA ALA A 190 -18.08 11.33 -0.70
C ALA A 190 -19.08 11.06 0.44
N LEU A 191 -19.76 9.92 0.43
CA LEU A 191 -20.66 9.51 1.53
C LEU A 191 -19.89 9.29 2.84
N VAL A 192 -18.70 8.66 2.78
CA VAL A 192 -17.83 8.50 3.97
C VAL A 192 -17.37 9.87 4.48
N LEU A 193 -16.94 10.76 3.58
CA LEU A 193 -16.51 12.11 3.94
C LEU A 193 -17.64 12.94 4.55
N TYR A 194 -18.86 12.76 4.06
CA TYR A 194 -20.05 13.42 4.61
C TYR A 194 -20.36 12.94 6.03
N SER A 195 -20.17 11.66 6.32
CA SER A 195 -20.39 11.10 7.66
C SER A 195 -19.32 11.51 8.67
N ASP A 196 -18.06 11.63 8.25
CA ASP A 196 -16.96 12.11 9.09
C ASP A 196 -15.92 12.88 8.26
N VAL A 197 -15.91 14.21 8.43
CA VAL A 197 -14.99 15.09 7.71
C VAL A 197 -13.52 14.81 8.08
N LYS A 198 -13.24 14.33 9.30
CA LYS A 198 -11.87 13.99 9.73
C LYS A 198 -11.29 12.80 8.97
N ALA A 199 -12.16 11.97 8.37
CA ALA A 199 -11.75 10.83 7.56
C ALA A 199 -11.16 11.22 6.19
N TRP A 200 -10.99 12.49 5.85
CA TRP A 200 -10.53 12.95 4.53
C TRP A 200 -9.23 12.27 4.03
N PRO A 201 -8.20 11.99 4.88
CA PRO A 201 -7.01 11.30 4.39
C PRO A 201 -7.33 9.85 3.97
N PHE A 202 -8.16 9.17 4.77
CA PHE A 202 -8.60 7.80 4.49
C PHE A 202 -9.47 7.73 3.24
N VAL A 203 -10.38 8.69 3.02
CA VAL A 203 -11.29 8.71 1.87
C VAL A 203 -10.55 8.68 0.55
N ILE A 204 -9.40 9.36 0.44
CA ILE A 204 -8.58 9.36 -0.77
C ILE A 204 -8.12 7.94 -1.11
N MET A 205 -7.54 7.24 -0.13
CA MET A 205 -7.01 5.89 -0.32
C MET A 205 -8.12 4.83 -0.42
N PHE A 206 -9.22 5.04 0.30
CA PHE A 206 -10.41 4.21 0.21
C PHE A 206 -11.04 4.29 -1.19
N THR A 207 -11.18 5.50 -1.75
CA THR A 207 -11.68 5.69 -3.12
C THR A 207 -10.78 5.02 -4.15
N TYR A 208 -9.45 5.15 -4.02
CA TYR A 208 -8.50 4.44 -4.88
C TYR A 208 -8.70 2.92 -4.80
N THR A 209 -8.83 2.38 -3.59
CA THR A 209 -9.09 0.94 -3.35
C THR A 209 -10.39 0.50 -4.01
N LEU A 210 -11.47 1.27 -3.82
CA LEU A 210 -12.78 0.99 -4.42
C LEU A 210 -12.76 1.07 -5.95
N CYS A 211 -12.03 2.00 -6.54
CA CYS A 211 -11.89 2.08 -8.00
C CYS A 211 -11.41 0.75 -8.59
N GLY A 212 -10.38 0.13 -7.99
CA GLY A 212 -9.88 -1.17 -8.45
C GLY A 212 -10.91 -2.29 -8.28
N VAL A 213 -11.49 -2.40 -7.08
CA VAL A 213 -12.45 -3.47 -6.75
C VAL A 213 -13.72 -3.38 -7.61
N LEU A 214 -14.33 -2.20 -7.68
CA LEU A 214 -15.56 -2.00 -8.47
C LEU A 214 -15.30 -2.20 -9.96
N ASN A 215 -14.11 -1.80 -10.45
CA ASN A 215 -13.72 -2.05 -11.83
C ASN A 215 -13.57 -3.55 -12.12
N ALA A 216 -12.97 -4.33 -11.21
CA ALA A 216 -12.84 -5.78 -11.37
C ALA A 216 -14.23 -6.47 -11.41
N VAL A 217 -15.15 -6.05 -10.53
CA VAL A 217 -16.53 -6.53 -10.54
C VAL A 217 -17.23 -6.15 -11.84
N TYR A 218 -17.11 -4.90 -12.28
CA TYR A 218 -17.72 -4.41 -13.53
C TYR A 218 -17.24 -5.19 -14.76
N VAL A 219 -15.92 -5.43 -14.87
CA VAL A 219 -15.34 -6.24 -15.94
C VAL A 219 -15.89 -7.66 -15.93
N LYS A 220 -15.98 -8.27 -14.74
CA LYS A 220 -16.50 -9.65 -14.59
C LYS A 220 -17.98 -9.76 -14.97
N VAL A 221 -18.79 -8.75 -14.65
CA VAL A 221 -20.23 -8.74 -14.94
C VAL A 221 -20.51 -8.40 -16.41
N THR A 222 -19.78 -7.44 -16.98
CA THR A 222 -20.06 -6.96 -18.36
C THR A 222 -19.30 -7.70 -19.44
N GLY A 223 -18.27 -8.51 -19.09
CA GLY A 223 -17.38 -9.17 -20.04
C GLY A 223 -16.50 -8.22 -20.85
N LYS A 224 -16.52 -6.91 -20.56
CA LYS A 224 -15.70 -5.91 -21.25
C LYS A 224 -14.25 -6.04 -20.84
N GLN A 225 -13.34 -6.09 -21.81
CA GLN A 225 -11.90 -6.02 -21.56
C GLN A 225 -11.41 -4.59 -21.76
N ALA A 226 -10.59 -4.08 -20.85
CA ALA A 226 -9.90 -2.83 -21.09
C ALA A 226 -8.87 -3.04 -22.21
N VAL A 227 -9.00 -2.26 -23.28
CA VAL A 227 -8.04 -2.27 -24.41
C VAL A 227 -6.86 -1.40 -23.98
N PHE A 228 -5.75 -2.05 -23.65
CA PHE A 228 -4.47 -1.36 -23.48
C PHE A 228 -3.91 -1.08 -24.89
N LYS A 229 -3.83 0.20 -25.25
CA LYS A 229 -3.11 0.66 -26.44
C LYS A 229 -1.67 0.95 -26.10
#